data_68bd4c8a7b81268c100f1717bb5b7a1a
#
_entry.id   68bd4c8a7b81268c100f1717bb5b7a1a
#
_cell.length_a   1.000
_cell.length_b   1.000
_cell.length_c   1.000
_cell.angle_alpha   90.00
_cell.angle_beta   90.00
_cell.angle_gamma   90.00
#
_symmetry.space_group_name_H-M   'P 1'
#
loop_
_entity.id
_entity.type
_entity.pdbx_description
1 polymer ?
#
loop_
_entity_poly.entity_id
_entity_poly.type
_entity_poly.pdbx_seq_one_letter_code
_entity_poly.pdbx_strand_id
1 'polypeptide(L)' 'MLKLKVTEEWRCEDKNEAENFIKTAREDGQKNGYSVVKAGYTHKEKKSKGETIDECEVVSITKLYTTVWDI' A
#
# COMPACT_ATOMS: atom_id res chain seq x y z
N MET A 1 -20.92 1.73 -13.56
CA MET A 1 -20.50 1.22 -12.23
C MET A 1 -19.29 2.00 -11.75
N LEU A 2 -19.32 2.52 -10.53
CA LEU A 2 -18.20 3.27 -9.97
C LEU A 2 -17.40 2.42 -9.00
N LYS A 3 -16.08 2.46 -9.14
CA LYS A 3 -15.19 1.83 -8.18
C LYS A 3 -15.10 2.76 -6.96
N LEU A 4 -15.50 2.29 -5.80
CA LEU A 4 -15.49 3.10 -4.59
C LEU A 4 -14.20 2.95 -3.82
N LYS A 5 -13.70 1.73 -3.69
CA LYS A 5 -12.59 1.44 -2.79
C LYS A 5 -11.77 0.26 -3.30
N VAL A 6 -10.45 0.36 -3.16
CA VAL A 6 -9.52 -0.70 -3.54
C VAL A 6 -8.48 -0.83 -2.45
N THR A 7 -8.21 -2.06 -2.02
CA THR A 7 -7.08 -2.36 -1.15
C THR A 7 -6.03 -3.11 -1.97
N GLU A 8 -4.80 -2.63 -1.90
CA GLU A 8 -3.67 -3.19 -2.65
C GLU A 8 -2.56 -3.59 -1.71
N GLU A 9 -1.87 -4.67 -2.04
CA GLU A 9 -0.67 -5.08 -1.34
C GLU A 9 0.49 -5.16 -2.31
N TRP A 10 1.64 -4.63 -1.91
CA TRP A 10 2.84 -4.57 -2.74
C TRP A 10 4.05 -5.03 -1.96
N ARG A 11 4.95 -5.74 -2.63
CA ARG A 11 6.22 -6.15 -2.05
C ARG A 11 7.25 -5.06 -2.29
N CYS A 12 7.92 -4.62 -1.22
CA CYS A 12 9.04 -3.69 -1.30
C CYS A 12 10.27 -4.33 -0.69
N GLU A 13 11.44 -3.93 -1.17
CA GLU A 13 12.69 -4.54 -0.72
C GLU A 13 13.15 -4.04 0.65
N ASP A 14 12.84 -2.79 0.97
CA ASP A 14 13.22 -2.20 2.26
C ASP A 14 12.20 -1.15 2.71
N LYS A 15 12.43 -0.62 3.91
CA LYS A 15 11.54 0.38 4.51
C LYS A 15 11.49 1.67 3.71
N ASN A 16 12.61 2.10 3.16
CA ASN A 16 12.66 3.34 2.38
C ASN A 16 11.79 3.24 1.14
N GLU A 17 11.86 2.10 0.46
CA GLU A 17 11.02 1.85 -0.71
C GLU A 17 9.55 1.85 -0.32
N ALA A 18 9.20 1.19 0.81
CA ALA A 18 7.83 1.14 1.30
C ALA A 18 7.30 2.53 1.63
N GLU A 19 8.08 3.33 2.35
CA GLU A 19 7.70 4.70 2.71
C GLU A 19 7.54 5.60 1.49
N ASN A 20 8.46 5.49 0.53
CA ASN A 20 8.38 6.26 -0.71
C ASN A 20 7.18 5.85 -1.54
N PHE A 21 6.86 4.56 -1.56
CA PHE A 21 5.69 4.07 -2.27
C PHE A 21 4.40 4.68 -1.70
N ILE A 22 4.28 4.69 -0.37
CA ILE A 22 3.11 5.26 0.30
C ILE A 22 3.01 6.76 0.01
N LYS A 23 4.13 7.47 0.10
CA LYS A 23 4.17 8.90 -0.18
C LYS A 23 3.75 9.19 -1.62
N THR A 24 4.29 8.45 -2.57
CA THR A 24 3.95 8.60 -3.99
C THR A 24 2.47 8.31 -4.23
N ALA A 25 1.93 7.27 -3.59
CA ALA A 25 0.52 6.93 -3.73
C ALA A 25 -0.38 8.06 -3.24
N ARG A 26 -0.01 8.72 -2.14
CA ARG A 26 -0.78 9.85 -1.62
C ARG A 26 -0.75 11.05 -2.57
N GLU A 27 0.43 11.33 -3.14
CA GLU A 27 0.59 12.42 -4.09
C GLU A 27 -0.18 12.14 -5.39
N ASP A 28 -0.08 10.91 -5.89
CA ASP A 28 -0.80 10.51 -7.10
C ASP A 28 -2.31 10.56 -6.93
N GLY A 29 -2.78 10.30 -5.72
CA GLY A 29 -4.21 10.36 -5.42
C GLY A 29 -4.81 11.71 -5.71
N GLN A 30 -4.09 12.78 -5.39
CA GLN A 30 -4.55 14.14 -5.65
C GLN A 30 -4.71 14.41 -7.14
N LYS A 31 -3.86 13.78 -7.96
CA LYS A 31 -3.89 13.94 -9.43
C LYS A 31 -4.91 13.02 -10.08
N ASN A 32 -5.11 11.84 -9.53
CA ASN A 32 -5.90 10.78 -10.15
C ASN A 32 -7.28 10.59 -9.52
N GLY A 33 -7.65 11.46 -8.61
CA GLY A 33 -9.02 11.48 -8.07
C GLY A 33 -9.31 10.42 -7.02
N TYR A 34 -8.30 9.95 -6.29
CA TYR A 34 -8.53 9.06 -5.15
C TYR A 34 -7.84 9.60 -3.89
N SER A 35 -8.25 9.09 -2.75
CA SER A 35 -7.61 9.39 -1.46
C SER A 35 -7.08 8.11 -0.85
N VAL A 36 -5.90 8.17 -0.26
CA VAL A 36 -5.36 7.04 0.49
C VAL A 36 -5.88 7.17 1.92
N VAL A 37 -6.82 6.31 2.28
CA VAL A 37 -7.48 6.37 3.59
C VAL A 37 -6.84 5.46 4.63
N LYS A 38 -6.03 4.50 4.18
CA LYS A 38 -5.31 3.60 5.07
C LYS A 38 -4.01 3.20 4.36
N ALA A 39 -2.90 3.28 5.08
CA ALA A 39 -1.60 2.89 4.53
C ALA A 39 -0.69 2.43 5.66
N GLY A 40 0.13 1.44 5.36
CA GLY A 40 1.11 0.95 6.29
C GLY A 40 1.96 -0.13 5.65
N TYR A 41 2.97 -0.59 6.36
CA TYR A 41 3.77 -1.70 5.89
C TYR A 41 4.14 -2.61 7.05
N THR A 42 4.38 -3.88 6.73
CA THR A 42 4.73 -4.92 7.69
C THR A 42 5.95 -5.67 7.20
N HIS A 43 6.91 -5.89 8.08
CA HIS A 43 8.06 -6.71 7.76
C HIS A 43 7.66 -8.18 7.72
N LYS A 44 8.01 -8.84 6.63
CA LYS A 44 7.75 -10.28 6.43
C LYS A 44 9.06 -11.00 6.20
N GLU A 45 9.21 -12.15 6.84
CA GLU A 45 10.38 -13.00 6.69
C GLU A 45 9.94 -14.41 6.34
N LYS A 46 10.70 -15.04 5.47
CA LYS A 46 10.58 -16.48 5.21
C LYS A 46 11.80 -17.17 5.78
N LYS A 47 11.57 -18.13 6.67
CA LYS A 47 12.65 -18.86 7.33
C LYS A 47 12.64 -20.33 6.94
N SER A 48 13.81 -20.92 6.88
CA SER A 48 14.00 -22.35 6.66
C SER A 48 15.08 -22.81 7.60
N LYS A 49 14.81 -23.86 8.40
CA LYS A 49 15.75 -24.43 9.35
C LYS A 49 16.38 -23.39 10.30
N GLY A 50 15.58 -22.41 10.72
CA GLY A 50 16.03 -21.35 11.62
C GLY A 50 16.79 -20.21 10.96
N GLU A 51 16.99 -20.25 9.64
CA GLU A 51 17.67 -19.19 8.92
C GLU A 51 16.68 -18.39 8.07
N THR A 52 16.88 -17.07 8.01
CA THR A 52 16.10 -16.21 7.16
C THR A 52 16.58 -16.38 5.71
N ILE A 53 15.71 -16.88 4.83
CA ILE A 53 16.04 -17.08 3.42
C ILE A 53 15.45 -16.03 2.50
N ASP A 54 14.49 -15.27 2.99
CA ASP A 54 13.89 -14.16 2.24
C ASP A 54 13.24 -13.21 3.23
N GLU A 55 13.33 -11.93 2.95
CA GLU A 55 12.64 -10.92 3.73
C GLU A 55 12.25 -9.75 2.85
N CYS A 56 11.16 -9.09 3.22
CA CYS A 56 10.67 -7.92 2.47
C CYS A 56 9.73 -7.12 3.35
N GLU A 57 9.39 -5.93 2.86
CA GLU A 57 8.33 -5.12 3.46
C GLU A 57 7.09 -5.25 2.58
N VAL A 58 5.96 -5.59 3.18
CA VAL A 58 4.69 -5.66 2.45
C VAL A 58 3.90 -4.40 2.77
N VAL A 59 3.69 -3.59 1.75
CA VAL A 59 2.89 -2.37 1.85
C VAL A 59 1.44 -2.71 1.58
N SER A 60 0.55 -2.24 2.45
CA SER A 60 -0.89 -2.33 2.24
C SER A 60 -1.45 -0.93 2.18
N ILE A 61 -2.15 -0.59 1.11
CA ILE A 61 -2.81 0.71 0.97
C ILE A 61 -4.26 0.51 0.57
N THR A 62 -5.12 1.39 1.08
CA THR A 62 -6.53 1.42 0.70
C THR A 62 -6.80 2.76 0.05
N LYS A 63 -7.29 2.72 -1.18
CA LYS A 63 -7.62 3.91 -1.98
C LYS A 63 -9.14 4.06 -2.03
N LEU A 64 -9.60 5.26 -1.74
CA LEU A 64 -11.01 5.61 -1.84
C LEU A 64 -11.19 6.53 -3.03
N TYR A 65 -11.88 6.06 -4.06
CA TYR A 65 -12.05 6.80 -5.31
C TYR A 65 -13.23 7.77 -5.29
N THR A 66 -14.26 7.43 -4.55
CA THR A 66 -15.45 8.27 -4.45
C THR A 66 -16.08 8.07 -3.09
N THR A 67 -16.55 9.15 -2.48
CA THR A 67 -17.34 9.04 -1.26
C THR A 67 -18.81 8.83 -1.64
N VAL A 68 -19.50 8.03 -0.85
CA VAL A 68 -20.93 7.75 -1.10
C VAL A 68 -21.77 9.02 -1.04
N TRP A 69 -21.29 9.98 -0.28
CA TRP A 69 -21.98 11.25 -0.04
C TRP A 69 -21.96 12.18 -1.24
N ASP A 70 -21.08 11.96 -2.18
CA ASP A 70 -20.88 12.82 -3.36
C ASP A 70 -21.75 12.40 -4.55
N ILE A 71 -22.58 11.42 -4.35
CA ILE A 71 -23.43 10.88 -5.41
C ILE A 71 -24.84 11.47 -5.38
#